data_85ce9cd921e55e00b0e214df65101dad
#
_entry.id   85ce9cd921e55e00b0e214df65101dad
#
_cell.length_a   1.000
_cell.length_b   1.000
_cell.length_c   1.000
_cell.angle_alpha   90.00
_cell.angle_beta   90.00
_cell.angle_gamma   90.00
#
_symmetry.space_group_name_H-M   'P 1'
#
loop_
_entity.id
_entity.type
_entity.pdbx_description
1 polymer ?
#
loop_
_entity_poly.entity_id
_entity_poly.type
_entity_poly.pdbx_seq_one_letter_code
_entity_poly.pdbx_strand_id
1 'polypeptide(L)'
;MALFPMFVDLENQNIVVIGAGEVALRKIEQLIKFSPELTVIAPEIHEEIRVLSQMHGITLLEREYVIEDCDNRFLVIGALDDLGEQEKIYTACMKTKTPVNCVDSPLLCSFIFPALIVEGDLCVGINTSGKAPAVSSALRQFLTKLIPEGIHDLMERVYTIRQNEKVGKERQEKIISICRDFFKL
;
A
#
# COMPACT_ATOMS: atom_id res chain seq x y z
N MET A 1 0.35 -16.85 12.78
CA MET A 1 1.38 -16.98 11.74
C MET A 1 2.19 -15.68 11.72
N ALA A 2 3.51 -15.74 11.64
CA ALA A 2 4.32 -14.53 11.45
C ALA A 2 4.34 -14.20 9.95
N LEU A 3 4.10 -12.92 9.62
CA LEU A 3 4.16 -12.44 8.24
C LEU A 3 5.52 -11.83 7.96
N PHE A 4 6.10 -12.14 6.81
CA PHE A 4 7.34 -11.54 6.35
C PHE A 4 7.06 -10.14 5.78
N PRO A 5 7.70 -9.07 6.27
CA PRO A 5 7.55 -7.75 5.70
C PRO A 5 8.30 -7.65 4.36
N MET A 6 7.60 -7.18 3.35
CA MET A 6 8.16 -6.97 2.01
C MET A 6 7.63 -5.65 1.45
N PHE A 7 8.52 -4.85 0.89
CA PHE A 7 8.14 -3.68 0.10
C PHE A 7 8.05 -4.07 -1.36
N VAL A 8 6.98 -3.67 -2.00
CA VAL A 8 6.67 -4.01 -3.38
C VAL A 8 6.48 -2.72 -4.16
N ASP A 9 7.12 -2.62 -5.31
CA ASP A 9 6.89 -1.53 -6.24
C ASP A 9 5.54 -1.70 -6.92
N LEU A 10 4.65 -0.72 -6.72
CA LEU A 10 3.32 -0.70 -7.31
C LEU A 10 3.19 0.29 -8.47
N GLU A 11 4.24 1.03 -8.79
CA GLU A 11 4.21 2.00 -9.88
C GLU A 11 3.84 1.31 -11.20
N ASN A 12 2.79 1.80 -11.86
CA ASN A 12 2.24 1.25 -13.11
C ASN A 12 1.81 -0.24 -13.02
N GLN A 13 1.64 -0.81 -11.83
CA GLN A 13 1.11 -2.16 -11.68
C GLN A 13 -0.40 -2.19 -11.80
N ASN A 14 -0.91 -3.15 -12.58
CA ASN A 14 -2.33 -3.32 -12.83
C ASN A 14 -3.05 -3.94 -11.63
N ILE A 15 -3.79 -3.13 -10.90
CA ILE A 15 -4.51 -3.52 -9.67
C ILE A 15 -6.01 -3.40 -9.87
N VAL A 16 -6.78 -4.38 -9.42
CA VAL A 16 -8.24 -4.29 -9.40
C VAL A 16 -8.79 -4.29 -7.98
N VAL A 17 -9.76 -3.42 -7.75
CA VAL A 17 -10.59 -3.39 -6.54
C VAL A 17 -12.02 -3.75 -6.94
N ILE A 18 -12.52 -4.84 -6.41
CA ILE A 18 -13.88 -5.33 -6.61
C ILE A 18 -14.71 -4.92 -5.39
N GLY A 19 -15.70 -4.05 -5.63
CA GLY A 19 -16.43 -3.31 -4.61
C GLY A 19 -15.96 -1.86 -4.50
N ALA A 20 -16.87 -0.95 -4.19
CA ALA A 20 -16.61 0.50 -4.17
C ALA A 20 -17.30 1.23 -3.01
N GLY A 21 -17.46 0.58 -1.87
CA GLY A 21 -17.94 1.17 -0.63
C GLY A 21 -16.82 1.82 0.20
N GLU A 22 -17.15 2.19 1.44
CA GLU A 22 -16.22 2.84 2.39
C GLU A 22 -14.92 2.07 2.64
N VAL A 23 -14.99 0.74 2.66
CA VAL A 23 -13.80 -0.08 2.91
C VAL A 23 -12.89 -0.09 1.69
N ALA A 24 -13.47 -0.15 0.49
CA ALA A 24 -12.74 0.00 -0.77
C ALA A 24 -12.05 1.37 -0.83
N LEU A 25 -12.76 2.44 -0.49
CA LEU A 25 -12.23 3.81 -0.45
C LEU A 25 -10.93 3.88 0.36
N ARG A 26 -10.92 3.35 1.59
CA ARG A 26 -9.71 3.35 2.46
C ARG A 26 -8.53 2.60 1.84
N LYS A 27 -8.78 1.54 1.04
CA LYS A 27 -7.72 0.81 0.33
C LYS A 27 -7.21 1.60 -0.86
N ILE A 28 -8.11 2.23 -1.61
CA ILE A 28 -7.78 3.09 -2.74
C ILE A 28 -6.92 4.27 -2.27
N GLU A 29 -7.29 4.96 -1.19
CA GLU A 29 -6.50 6.07 -0.59
C GLU A 29 -5.08 5.67 -0.19
N GLN A 30 -4.86 4.41 0.19
CA GLN A 30 -3.52 3.90 0.46
C GLN A 30 -2.77 3.61 -0.83
N LEU A 31 -3.41 2.99 -1.81
CA LEU A 31 -2.80 2.56 -3.07
C LEU A 31 -2.38 3.72 -3.96
N ILE A 32 -3.20 4.77 -4.08
CA ILE A 32 -2.91 5.92 -4.96
C ILE A 32 -1.59 6.63 -4.60
N LYS A 33 -1.08 6.46 -3.38
CA LYS A 33 0.22 6.98 -2.95
C LYS A 33 1.41 6.31 -3.65
N PHE A 34 1.18 5.19 -4.32
CA PHE A 34 2.20 4.38 -5.00
C PHE A 34 1.98 4.30 -6.51
N SER A 35 1.14 5.18 -7.06
CA SER A 35 0.89 5.37 -8.50
C SER A 35 0.61 4.08 -9.31
N PRO A 36 -0.26 3.17 -8.84
CA PRO A 36 -0.65 2.00 -9.63
C PRO A 36 -1.60 2.35 -10.77
N GLU A 37 -1.71 1.45 -11.76
CA GLU A 37 -2.84 1.43 -12.68
C GLU A 37 -4.05 0.78 -12.00
N LEU A 38 -4.97 1.60 -11.49
CA LEU A 38 -6.06 1.13 -10.66
C LEU A 38 -7.38 1.05 -11.43
N THR A 39 -8.04 -0.11 -11.34
CA THR A 39 -9.41 -0.33 -11.83
C THR A 39 -10.32 -0.62 -10.63
N VAL A 40 -11.46 0.04 -10.54
CA VAL A 40 -12.50 -0.20 -9.54
C VAL A 40 -13.75 -0.70 -10.23
N ILE A 41 -14.32 -1.81 -9.75
CA ILE A 41 -15.49 -2.47 -10.33
C ILE A 41 -16.57 -2.63 -9.29
N ALA A 42 -17.71 -1.98 -9.47
CA ALA A 42 -18.90 -2.14 -8.64
C ALA A 42 -20.13 -1.57 -9.37
N PRO A 43 -21.35 -2.07 -9.10
CA PRO A 43 -22.58 -1.49 -9.63
C PRO A 43 -22.83 -0.06 -9.16
N GLU A 44 -22.48 0.21 -7.90
CA GLU A 44 -22.57 1.52 -7.26
C GLU A 44 -21.20 1.94 -6.74
N ILE A 45 -20.79 3.17 -7.05
CA ILE A 45 -19.47 3.69 -6.70
C ILE A 45 -19.63 4.86 -5.74
N HIS A 46 -18.95 4.78 -4.59
CA HIS A 46 -18.91 5.82 -3.58
C HIS A 46 -18.41 7.16 -4.19
N GLU A 47 -19.05 8.28 -3.83
CA GLU A 47 -18.77 9.58 -4.45
C GLU A 47 -17.31 10.01 -4.32
N GLU A 48 -16.68 9.77 -3.17
CA GLU A 48 -15.26 10.10 -2.99
C GLU A 48 -14.33 9.28 -3.90
N ILE A 49 -14.71 8.04 -4.25
CA ILE A 49 -13.94 7.25 -5.24
C ILE A 49 -14.05 7.88 -6.62
N ARG A 50 -15.22 8.46 -6.99
CA ARG A 50 -15.38 9.21 -8.25
C ARG A 50 -14.47 10.44 -8.29
N VAL A 51 -14.40 11.18 -7.17
CA VAL A 51 -13.48 12.32 -7.06
C VAL A 51 -12.03 11.87 -7.21
N LEU A 52 -11.62 10.83 -6.48
CA LEU A 52 -10.26 10.29 -6.59
C LEU A 52 -9.94 9.79 -8.00
N SER A 53 -10.92 9.23 -8.72
CA SER A 53 -10.71 8.74 -10.08
C SER A 53 -10.32 9.85 -11.05
N GLN A 54 -10.93 11.01 -10.92
CA GLN A 54 -10.60 12.18 -11.74
C GLN A 54 -9.20 12.73 -11.45
N MET A 55 -8.79 12.68 -10.16
CA MET A 55 -7.50 13.20 -9.72
C MET A 55 -6.33 12.27 -10.04
N HIS A 56 -6.55 10.95 -10.00
CA HIS A 56 -5.50 9.93 -10.06
C HIS A 56 -5.62 8.99 -11.27
N GLY A 57 -6.55 9.24 -12.19
CA GLY A 57 -6.70 8.42 -13.40
C GLY A 57 -7.20 7.00 -13.13
N ILE A 58 -8.01 6.79 -12.06
CA ILE A 58 -8.57 5.47 -11.75
C ILE A 58 -9.65 5.12 -12.76
N THR A 59 -9.59 3.93 -13.34
CA THR A 59 -10.64 3.41 -14.21
C THR A 59 -11.81 2.90 -13.38
N LEU A 60 -13.02 3.44 -13.64
CA LEU A 60 -14.25 3.01 -12.98
C LEU A 60 -15.10 2.18 -13.95
N LEU A 61 -15.49 0.98 -13.52
CA LEU A 61 -16.39 0.10 -14.26
C LEU A 61 -17.69 -0.10 -13.44
N GLU A 62 -18.72 0.66 -13.80
CA GLU A 62 -20.02 0.63 -13.11
C GLU A 62 -20.86 -0.57 -13.58
N ARG A 63 -20.50 -1.74 -13.10
CA ARG A 63 -21.17 -3.02 -13.36
C ARG A 63 -20.86 -4.04 -12.28
N GLU A 64 -21.62 -5.12 -12.26
CA GLU A 64 -21.21 -6.31 -11.50
C GLU A 64 -19.85 -6.82 -12.02
N TYR A 65 -19.02 -7.32 -11.10
CA TYR A 65 -17.78 -7.97 -11.49
C TYR A 65 -18.04 -9.34 -12.11
N VAL A 66 -17.15 -9.78 -12.94
CA VAL A 66 -17.05 -11.16 -13.41
C VAL A 66 -15.73 -11.75 -12.95
N ILE A 67 -15.65 -13.08 -12.81
CA ILE A 67 -14.46 -13.69 -12.21
C ILE A 67 -13.18 -13.45 -13.03
N GLU A 68 -13.33 -13.25 -14.34
CA GLU A 68 -12.27 -12.93 -15.28
C GLU A 68 -11.65 -11.52 -15.05
N ASP A 69 -12.32 -10.67 -14.29
CA ASP A 69 -11.76 -9.37 -13.88
C ASP A 69 -10.52 -9.54 -12.97
N CYS A 70 -10.37 -10.72 -12.36
CA CYS A 70 -9.19 -11.07 -11.57
C CYS A 70 -7.99 -11.49 -12.44
N ASP A 71 -8.18 -11.76 -13.73
CA ASP A 71 -7.14 -12.30 -14.59
C ASP A 71 -6.10 -11.25 -14.96
N ASN A 72 -4.84 -11.68 -15.05
CA ASN A 72 -3.71 -10.83 -15.43
C ASN A 72 -3.54 -9.58 -14.56
N ARG A 73 -3.94 -9.63 -13.30
CA ARG A 73 -3.75 -8.57 -12.33
C ARG A 73 -2.49 -8.78 -11.51
N PHE A 74 -1.82 -7.69 -11.19
CA PHE A 74 -0.69 -7.74 -10.27
C PHE A 74 -1.16 -8.08 -8.84
N LEU A 75 -2.27 -7.48 -8.40
CA LEU A 75 -2.98 -7.85 -7.19
C LEU A 75 -4.48 -7.54 -7.28
N VAL A 76 -5.27 -8.23 -6.46
CA VAL A 76 -6.73 -8.11 -6.40
C VAL A 76 -7.15 -7.75 -4.96
N ILE A 77 -8.11 -6.83 -4.85
CA ILE A 77 -8.76 -6.49 -3.59
C ILE A 77 -10.25 -6.80 -3.71
N GLY A 78 -10.72 -7.73 -2.90
CA GLY A 78 -12.16 -8.06 -2.77
C GLY A 78 -12.76 -7.28 -1.60
N ALA A 79 -13.44 -6.18 -1.89
CA ALA A 79 -14.10 -5.32 -0.91
C ALA A 79 -15.62 -5.48 -1.00
N LEU A 80 -16.10 -6.71 -0.89
CA LEU A 80 -17.50 -7.11 -0.94
C LEU A 80 -17.96 -7.58 0.44
N ASP A 81 -19.24 -7.42 0.76
CA ASP A 81 -19.83 -7.89 2.02
C ASP A 81 -20.17 -9.38 1.97
N ASP A 82 -20.37 -9.95 0.78
CA ASP A 82 -20.70 -11.36 0.59
C ASP A 82 -19.45 -12.25 0.68
N LEU A 83 -19.42 -13.11 1.70
CA LEU A 83 -18.30 -14.03 1.94
C LEU A 83 -18.16 -15.06 0.82
N GLY A 84 -19.26 -15.53 0.23
CA GLY A 84 -19.23 -16.49 -0.87
C GLY A 84 -18.60 -15.90 -2.14
N GLU A 85 -18.86 -14.63 -2.42
CA GLU A 85 -18.20 -13.92 -3.53
C GLU A 85 -16.71 -13.68 -3.23
N GLN A 86 -16.36 -13.35 -2.00
CA GLN A 86 -14.95 -13.24 -1.59
C GLN A 86 -14.21 -14.58 -1.73
N GLU A 87 -14.84 -15.71 -1.40
CA GLU A 87 -14.25 -17.05 -1.58
C GLU A 87 -14.03 -17.39 -3.05
N LYS A 88 -14.93 -16.97 -3.95
CA LYS A 88 -14.75 -17.14 -5.40
C LYS A 88 -13.55 -16.35 -5.90
N ILE A 89 -13.45 -15.07 -5.53
CA ILE A 89 -12.32 -14.19 -5.87
C ILE A 89 -11.01 -14.80 -5.35
N TYR A 90 -10.95 -15.18 -4.08
CA TYR A 90 -9.78 -15.81 -3.48
C TYR A 90 -9.36 -17.08 -4.24
N THR A 91 -10.33 -17.96 -4.52
CA THR A 91 -10.06 -19.22 -5.23
C THR A 91 -9.52 -18.98 -6.64
N ALA A 92 -10.05 -18.00 -7.37
CA ALA A 92 -9.56 -17.63 -8.70
C ALA A 92 -8.11 -17.10 -8.62
N CYS A 93 -7.85 -16.16 -7.72
CA CYS A 93 -6.53 -15.57 -7.52
C CYS A 93 -5.47 -16.62 -7.10
N MET A 94 -5.86 -17.58 -6.26
CA MET A 94 -4.94 -18.66 -5.84
C MET A 94 -4.54 -19.57 -6.97
N LYS A 95 -5.42 -19.82 -7.96
CA LYS A 95 -5.09 -20.62 -9.16
C LYS A 95 -4.03 -19.96 -10.04
N THR A 96 -4.12 -18.64 -10.17
CA THR A 96 -3.19 -17.82 -10.98
C THR A 96 -1.97 -17.35 -10.18
N LYS A 97 -1.93 -17.60 -8.86
CA LYS A 97 -0.95 -17.06 -7.90
C LYS A 97 -0.95 -15.54 -7.82
N THR A 98 -2.07 -14.93 -8.14
CA THR A 98 -2.26 -13.48 -8.00
C THR A 98 -2.44 -13.13 -6.52
N PRO A 99 -1.68 -12.17 -5.96
CA PRO A 99 -1.88 -11.72 -4.61
C PRO A 99 -3.30 -11.16 -4.42
N VAL A 100 -3.96 -11.57 -3.32
CA VAL A 100 -5.34 -11.20 -3.04
C VAL A 100 -5.54 -10.79 -1.58
N ASN A 101 -6.34 -9.75 -1.39
CA ASN A 101 -6.80 -9.31 -0.07
C ASN A 101 -8.33 -9.18 -0.08
N CYS A 102 -9.03 -10.11 0.57
CA CYS A 102 -10.46 -10.00 0.82
C CYS A 102 -10.67 -9.29 2.17
N VAL A 103 -11.40 -8.18 2.11
CA VAL A 103 -11.57 -7.31 3.27
C VAL A 103 -12.38 -8.02 4.37
N ASP A 104 -11.98 -7.81 5.62
CA ASP A 104 -12.55 -8.42 6.82
C ASP A 104 -12.54 -9.96 6.85
N SER A 105 -11.81 -10.59 5.91
CA SER A 105 -11.67 -12.04 5.78
C SER A 105 -10.20 -12.47 5.81
N PRO A 106 -9.54 -12.50 7.00
CA PRO A 106 -8.10 -12.78 7.10
C PRO A 106 -7.65 -14.11 6.48
N LEU A 107 -8.54 -15.10 6.44
CA LEU A 107 -8.27 -16.42 5.82
C LEU A 107 -8.30 -16.39 4.30
N LEU A 108 -8.93 -15.38 3.72
CA LEU A 108 -9.03 -15.14 2.28
C LEU A 108 -8.04 -14.06 1.83
N CYS A 109 -6.89 -13.96 2.50
CA CYS A 109 -5.85 -13.00 2.18
C CYS A 109 -4.50 -13.71 1.99
N SER A 110 -3.84 -13.47 0.86
CA SER A 110 -2.44 -13.87 0.65
C SER A 110 -1.45 -12.80 1.08
N PHE A 111 -1.90 -11.56 1.23
CA PHE A 111 -1.16 -10.43 1.81
C PHE A 111 -2.10 -9.57 2.64
N ILE A 112 -1.54 -8.70 3.48
CA ILE A 112 -2.31 -7.77 4.31
C ILE A 112 -1.82 -6.35 4.13
N PHE A 113 -2.73 -5.39 4.28
CA PHE A 113 -2.41 -3.98 4.34
C PHE A 113 -1.89 -3.63 5.75
N PRO A 114 -0.67 -3.13 5.91
CA PRO A 114 -0.18 -2.64 7.19
C PRO A 114 -0.79 -1.28 7.54
N ALA A 115 -0.64 -0.84 8.78
CA ALA A 115 -0.79 0.56 9.11
C ALA A 115 0.44 1.31 8.57
N LEU A 116 0.23 2.22 7.61
CA LEU A 116 1.30 2.89 6.87
C LEU A 116 1.58 4.30 7.37
N ILE A 117 2.88 4.65 7.41
CA ILE A 117 3.36 6.03 7.41
C ILE A 117 4.09 6.22 6.08
N VAL A 118 3.74 7.25 5.34
CA VAL A 118 4.37 7.61 4.05
C VAL A 118 4.68 9.10 4.10
N GLU A 119 5.98 9.43 4.04
CA GLU A 119 6.52 10.79 4.04
C GLU A 119 7.56 10.90 2.91
N GLY A 120 7.10 11.30 1.72
CA GLY A 120 7.91 11.19 0.51
C GLY A 120 8.33 9.74 0.27
N ASP A 121 9.62 9.48 0.12
CA ASP A 121 10.18 8.13 -0.09
C ASP A 121 10.30 7.30 1.19
N LEU A 122 10.07 7.91 2.36
CA LEU A 122 10.04 7.14 3.61
C LEU A 122 8.72 6.38 3.73
N CYS A 123 8.81 5.07 3.80
CA CYS A 123 7.66 4.21 4.05
C CYS A 123 7.91 3.33 5.29
N VAL A 124 6.97 3.36 6.25
CA VAL A 124 6.98 2.49 7.43
C VAL A 124 5.70 1.69 7.49
N GLY A 125 5.80 0.37 7.41
CA GLY A 125 4.68 -0.56 7.51
C GLY A 125 4.63 -1.22 8.90
N ILE A 126 3.49 -1.11 9.59
CA ILE A 126 3.28 -1.67 10.93
C ILE A 126 2.20 -2.74 10.87
N ASN A 127 2.54 -3.93 11.31
CA ASN A 127 1.63 -5.06 11.30
C ASN A 127 1.68 -5.85 12.61
N THR A 128 0.52 -6.29 13.08
CA THR A 128 0.34 -7.15 14.26
C THR A 128 -0.22 -8.52 13.90
N SER A 129 -0.01 -8.97 12.65
CA SER A 129 -0.56 -10.25 12.11
C SER A 129 -2.07 -10.34 12.23
N GLY A 130 -2.79 -9.21 12.11
CA GLY A 130 -4.24 -9.13 12.24
C GLY A 130 -4.77 -9.27 13.68
N LYS A 131 -3.90 -9.51 14.66
CA LYS A 131 -4.33 -9.79 16.06
C LYS A 131 -4.73 -8.55 16.85
N ALA A 132 -4.14 -7.39 16.54
CA ALA A 132 -4.35 -6.17 17.31
C ALA A 132 -4.33 -4.93 16.40
N PRO A 133 -5.33 -4.70 15.54
CA PRO A 133 -5.36 -3.55 14.64
C PRO A 133 -5.29 -2.20 15.36
N ALA A 134 -5.92 -2.09 16.54
CA ALA A 134 -5.87 -0.89 17.36
C ALA A 134 -4.43 -0.54 17.81
N VAL A 135 -3.62 -1.56 18.14
CA VAL A 135 -2.20 -1.37 18.50
C VAL A 135 -1.41 -0.87 17.28
N SER A 136 -1.62 -1.45 16.10
CA SER A 136 -0.96 -0.98 14.87
C SER A 136 -1.31 0.48 14.57
N SER A 137 -2.58 0.86 14.74
CA SER A 137 -3.05 2.23 14.52
C SER A 137 -2.46 3.21 15.55
N ALA A 138 -2.47 2.84 16.83
CA ALA A 138 -1.90 3.67 17.89
C ALA A 138 -0.38 3.85 17.71
N LEU A 139 0.32 2.76 17.38
CA LEU A 139 1.76 2.80 17.13
C LEU A 139 2.09 3.65 15.88
N ARG A 140 1.29 3.57 14.82
CA ARG A 140 1.42 4.46 13.67
C ARG A 140 1.34 5.92 14.08
N GLN A 141 0.30 6.31 14.83
CA GLN A 141 0.13 7.69 15.30
C GLN A 141 1.28 8.16 16.20
N PHE A 142 1.78 7.26 17.05
CA PHE A 142 2.93 7.55 17.91
C PHE A 142 4.21 7.77 17.09
N LEU A 143 4.53 6.86 16.17
CA LEU A 143 5.72 6.94 15.32
C LEU A 143 5.67 8.13 14.36
N THR A 144 4.49 8.47 13.80
CA THR A 144 4.35 9.66 12.95
C THR A 144 4.81 10.94 13.67
N LYS A 145 4.51 11.05 14.99
CA LYS A 145 4.94 12.21 15.79
C LYS A 145 6.45 12.23 16.10
N LEU A 146 7.12 11.08 15.97
CA LEU A 146 8.55 10.97 16.22
C LEU A 146 9.39 11.18 14.95
N ILE A 147 8.78 11.15 13.77
CA ILE A 147 9.49 11.46 12.53
C ILE A 147 9.83 12.95 12.53
N PRO A 148 11.13 13.32 12.51
CA PRO A 148 11.50 14.72 12.55
C PRO A 148 11.07 15.49 11.30
N GLU A 149 10.71 16.74 11.47
CA GLU A 149 10.58 17.66 10.33
C GLU A 149 11.89 17.70 9.54
N GLY A 150 11.79 17.77 8.21
CA GLY A 150 12.97 17.78 7.33
C GLY A 150 13.56 16.40 7.02
N ILE A 151 12.87 15.29 7.37
CA ILE A 151 13.31 13.92 6.98
C ILE A 151 13.45 13.79 5.45
N HIS A 152 12.55 14.40 4.70
CA HIS A 152 12.60 14.41 3.24
C HIS A 152 13.90 15.09 2.74
N ASP A 153 14.22 16.27 3.26
CA ASP A 153 15.44 17.01 2.87
C ASP A 153 16.71 16.24 3.22
N LEU A 154 16.71 15.52 4.36
CA LEU A 154 17.80 14.62 4.72
C LEU A 154 17.97 13.51 3.68
N MET A 155 16.88 12.87 3.27
CA MET A 155 16.91 11.78 2.29
C MET A 155 17.43 12.27 0.93
N GLU A 156 16.94 13.40 0.43
CA GLU A 156 17.40 14.03 -0.80
C GLU A 156 18.89 14.40 -0.73
N ARG A 157 19.34 14.97 0.38
CA ARG A 157 20.76 15.28 0.60
C ARG A 157 21.63 14.03 0.57
N VAL A 158 21.21 12.96 1.26
CA VAL A 158 21.94 11.69 1.27
C VAL A 158 21.95 11.06 -0.11
N TYR A 159 20.82 11.09 -0.83
CA TYR A 159 20.71 10.60 -2.21
C TYR A 159 21.67 11.33 -3.14
N THR A 160 21.70 12.66 -3.08
CA THR A 160 22.61 13.51 -3.88
C THR A 160 24.09 13.16 -3.64
N ILE A 161 24.48 12.94 -2.37
CA ILE A 161 25.85 12.50 -2.04
C ILE A 161 26.13 11.11 -2.65
N ARG A 162 25.19 10.18 -2.58
CA ARG A 162 25.35 8.83 -3.15
C ARG A 162 25.52 8.85 -4.67
N GLN A 163 24.87 9.78 -5.38
CA GLN A 163 24.95 9.89 -6.83
C GLN A 163 26.22 10.59 -7.29
N ASN A 164 26.66 11.63 -6.58
CA ASN A 164 27.71 12.52 -7.07
C ASN A 164 29.11 12.23 -6.50
N GLU A 165 29.20 11.51 -5.37
CA GLU A 165 30.49 11.22 -4.75
C GLU A 165 30.93 9.78 -5.00
N LYS A 166 32.25 9.60 -5.17
CA LYS A 166 32.86 8.29 -5.43
C LYS A 166 32.55 7.29 -4.31
N VAL A 167 32.20 6.07 -4.70
CA VAL A 167 31.95 4.98 -3.75
C VAL A 167 33.20 4.70 -2.93
N GLY A 168 33.09 4.74 -1.59
CA GLY A 168 34.19 4.49 -0.68
C GLY A 168 33.84 4.76 0.77
N LYS A 169 34.83 4.51 1.63
CA LYS A 169 34.70 4.66 3.08
C LYS A 169 34.39 6.10 3.50
N GLU A 170 35.04 7.06 2.88
CA GLU A 170 34.88 8.48 3.15
C GLU A 170 33.43 8.97 2.91
N ARG A 171 32.83 8.58 1.75
CA ARG A 171 31.43 8.88 1.45
C ARG A 171 30.49 8.26 2.49
N GLN A 172 30.76 7.03 2.90
CA GLN A 172 29.93 6.33 3.89
C GLN A 172 30.01 7.00 5.27
N GLU A 173 31.20 7.37 5.72
CA GLU A 173 31.42 8.09 6.99
C GLU A 173 30.72 9.45 6.98
N LYS A 174 30.80 10.19 5.87
CA LYS A 174 30.10 11.46 5.69
C LYS A 174 28.57 11.31 5.80
N ILE A 175 27.99 10.30 5.16
CA ILE A 175 26.55 10.03 5.22
C ILE A 175 26.15 9.66 6.65
N ILE A 176 26.89 8.79 7.32
CA ILE A 176 26.63 8.39 8.71
C ILE A 176 26.67 9.61 9.64
N SER A 177 27.67 10.50 9.48
CA SER A 177 27.76 11.72 10.28
C SER A 177 26.52 12.59 10.11
N ILE A 178 26.13 12.86 8.86
CA ILE A 178 24.93 13.67 8.54
C ILE A 178 23.67 13.08 9.19
N CYS A 179 23.48 11.75 9.11
CA CYS A 179 22.33 11.09 9.73
C CYS A 179 22.38 11.19 11.27
N ARG A 180 23.54 10.97 11.88
CA ARG A 180 23.70 11.10 13.34
C ARG A 180 23.41 12.51 13.83
N ASP A 181 23.92 13.52 13.14
CA ASP A 181 23.70 14.92 13.49
C ASP A 181 22.21 15.28 13.41
N PHE A 182 21.52 14.79 12.37
CA PHE A 182 20.07 15.02 12.19
C PHE A 182 19.23 14.37 13.29
N PHE A 183 19.51 13.11 13.63
CA PHE A 183 18.78 12.39 14.66
C PHE A 183 19.31 12.61 16.08
N LYS A 184 20.39 13.38 16.26
CA LYS A 184 21.06 13.64 17.55
C LYS A 184 21.49 12.33 18.26
N LEU A 185 22.11 11.40 17.51
CA LEU A 185 22.57 10.08 17.97
C LEU A 185 24.06 10.10 18.35
#